data_42e105d8de293896ad33417d9ef17c98
#
_entry.id   42e105d8de293896ad33417d9ef17c98
#
_cell.length_a   1.000
_cell.length_b   1.000
_cell.length_c   1.000
_cell.angle_alpha   90.00
_cell.angle_beta   90.00
_cell.angle_gamma   90.00
#
_symmetry.space_group_name_H-M   'P 1'
#
loop_
_entity.id
_entity.type
_entity.pdbx_description
1 polymer ?
#
loop_
_entity_poly.entity_id
_entity_poly.type
_entity_poly.pdbx_seq_one_letter_code
_entity_poly.pdbx_strand_id
1 'polypeptide(L)'
;LMALEEHFTKELLESQRRREGVIIRFDEDMFWLNSTFDNYKIAKVTPFRSGKVNQSKKLSVDLAIAKSLLKSFVRGHLKPSEVFDPDLMGKFIAVADVWGSNHVLRWHNMRFYFNPITALLEPIGFDAHLHEEEIDVPHALEEPIVSAILEGDPVIKSVYQKTIERLANEMEREDTKKWFHTLAQKQLRILHKEFPSL
;
A
#
# COMPACT_ATOMS: atom_id res chain seq x y z
N LEU A 1 3.27 -8.95 23.92
CA LEU A 1 2.37 -8.72 22.78
C LEU A 1 2.97 -9.42 21.57
N MET A 2 2.23 -10.37 20.99
CA MET A 2 2.59 -10.95 19.70
C MET A 2 1.74 -10.26 18.63
N ALA A 3 2.37 -9.61 17.64
CA ALA A 3 1.68 -9.15 16.46
C ALA A 3 1.47 -10.33 15.51
N LEU A 4 0.26 -10.49 14.99
CA LEU A 4 -0.01 -11.43 13.90
C LEU A 4 0.12 -10.66 12.60
N GLU A 5 1.12 -11.00 11.81
CA GLU A 5 1.38 -10.39 10.51
C GLU A 5 1.21 -11.42 9.39
N GLU A 6 0.48 -11.06 8.34
CA GLU A 6 0.28 -11.94 7.20
C GLU A 6 1.50 -11.88 6.26
N HIS A 7 2.09 -13.02 5.97
CA HIS A 7 3.25 -13.12 5.10
C HIS A 7 2.90 -12.82 3.63
N PHE A 8 3.82 -12.14 2.91
CA PHE A 8 3.74 -11.91 1.47
C PHE A 8 3.93 -13.21 0.66
N THR A 9 2.95 -14.08 0.76
CA THR A 9 2.98 -15.43 0.20
C THR A 9 1.81 -15.68 -0.76
N LYS A 10 1.77 -16.87 -1.33
CA LYS A 10 0.69 -17.33 -2.20
C LYS A 10 -0.66 -17.28 -1.47
N GLU A 11 -0.68 -17.62 -0.19
CA GLU A 11 -1.87 -17.65 0.66
C GLU A 11 -2.53 -16.27 0.78
N LEU A 12 -1.73 -15.20 0.94
CA LEU A 12 -2.21 -13.83 0.91
C LEU A 12 -2.93 -13.52 -0.42
N LEU A 13 -2.33 -13.90 -1.55
CA LEU A 13 -2.92 -13.66 -2.86
C LEU A 13 -4.22 -14.45 -3.06
N GLU A 14 -4.25 -15.71 -2.63
CA GLU A 14 -5.42 -16.58 -2.75
C GLU A 14 -6.58 -16.10 -1.85
N SER A 15 -6.29 -15.64 -0.61
CA SER A 15 -7.30 -15.06 0.28
C SER A 15 -7.95 -13.82 -0.34
N GLN A 16 -7.22 -13.07 -1.12
CA GLN A 16 -7.70 -11.91 -1.87
C GLN A 16 -8.25 -12.25 -3.27
N ARG A 17 -8.45 -13.55 -3.56
CA ARG A 17 -8.93 -14.05 -4.88
C ARG A 17 -8.04 -13.61 -6.05
N ARG A 18 -6.75 -13.48 -5.80
CA ARG A 18 -5.72 -13.17 -6.81
C ARG A 18 -5.02 -14.44 -7.26
N ARG A 19 -4.60 -14.46 -8.53
CA ARG A 19 -3.75 -15.54 -9.05
C ARG A 19 -2.35 -15.44 -8.47
N GLU A 20 -1.65 -16.57 -8.40
CA GLU A 20 -0.24 -16.56 -8.05
C GLU A 20 0.54 -15.65 -9.01
N GLY A 21 1.25 -14.68 -8.46
CA GLY A 21 2.05 -13.70 -9.15
C GLY A 21 3.20 -13.23 -8.26
N VAL A 22 4.01 -12.34 -8.78
CA VAL A 22 5.13 -11.79 -8.01
C VAL A 22 4.67 -10.59 -7.17
N ILE A 23 5.23 -10.50 -5.95
CA ILE A 23 5.15 -9.30 -5.12
C ILE A 23 6.52 -8.67 -5.14
N ILE A 24 6.58 -7.38 -5.46
CA ILE A 24 7.82 -6.60 -5.54
C ILE A 24 7.80 -5.44 -4.55
N ARG A 25 8.99 -4.99 -4.20
CA ARG A 25 9.21 -3.79 -3.38
C ARG A 25 10.42 -3.00 -3.86
N PHE A 26 10.53 -1.78 -3.42
CA PHE A 26 11.81 -1.09 -3.42
C PHE A 26 12.71 -1.70 -2.34
N ASP A 27 13.98 -1.88 -2.68
CA ASP A 27 14.99 -2.39 -1.75
C ASP A 27 15.40 -1.27 -0.79
N GLU A 28 15.25 -1.54 0.49
CA GLU A 28 15.51 -0.57 1.56
C GLU A 28 16.89 -0.74 2.23
N ASP A 29 17.70 -1.70 1.78
CA ASP A 29 19.00 -1.95 2.40
C ASP A 29 19.88 -0.70 2.46
N MET A 30 19.87 0.10 1.38
CA MET A 30 20.61 1.35 1.34
C MET A 30 20.05 2.42 2.27
N PHE A 31 18.74 2.44 2.50
CA PHE A 31 18.08 3.35 3.43
C PHE A 31 18.58 3.13 4.87
N TRP A 32 18.67 1.87 5.29
CA TRP A 32 19.17 1.52 6.63
C TRP A 32 20.67 1.71 6.80
N LEU A 33 21.45 1.60 5.71
CA LEU A 33 22.91 1.80 5.74
C LEU A 33 23.31 3.29 5.67
N ASN A 34 22.45 4.13 5.09
CA ASN A 34 22.75 5.54 4.89
C ASN A 34 21.46 6.37 5.06
N SER A 35 21.36 7.08 6.18
CA SER A 35 20.20 7.90 6.53
C SER A 35 19.90 9.04 5.51
N THR A 36 20.82 9.33 4.59
CA THR A 36 20.60 10.29 3.50
C THR A 36 19.96 9.64 2.26
N PHE A 37 19.81 8.32 2.26
CA PHE A 37 19.20 7.58 1.17
C PHE A 37 17.67 7.58 1.31
N ASP A 38 17.06 8.71 1.01
CA ASP A 38 15.61 8.86 1.01
C ASP A 38 15.11 9.19 -0.40
N ASN A 39 15.36 8.27 -1.34
CA ASN A 39 14.97 8.50 -2.72
C ASN A 39 14.63 7.21 -3.47
N TYR A 40 13.32 6.98 -3.70
CA TYR A 40 12.84 5.83 -4.46
C TYR A 40 13.38 5.75 -5.91
N LYS A 41 13.83 6.89 -6.48
CA LYS A 41 14.30 6.94 -7.88
C LYS A 41 15.59 6.15 -8.12
N ILE A 42 16.39 5.96 -7.09
CA ILE A 42 17.66 5.21 -7.17
C ILE A 42 17.58 3.83 -6.49
N ALA A 43 16.47 3.53 -5.82
CA ALA A 43 16.27 2.27 -5.16
C ALA A 43 16.18 1.10 -6.15
N LYS A 44 16.78 -0.03 -5.78
CA LYS A 44 16.60 -1.29 -6.53
C LYS A 44 15.19 -1.81 -6.31
N VAL A 45 14.66 -2.53 -7.29
CA VAL A 45 13.40 -3.24 -7.15
C VAL A 45 13.67 -4.73 -6.97
N THR A 46 13.18 -5.30 -5.89
CA THR A 46 13.40 -6.69 -5.51
C THR A 46 12.08 -7.45 -5.31
N PRO A 47 12.04 -8.76 -5.58
CA PRO A 47 10.87 -9.58 -5.31
C PRO A 47 10.92 -10.12 -3.88
N PHE A 48 9.76 -10.36 -3.29
CA PHE A 48 9.62 -11.28 -2.18
C PHE A 48 9.82 -12.72 -2.68
N ARG A 49 10.36 -13.60 -1.82
CA ARG A 49 10.58 -15.02 -2.12
C ARG A 49 11.38 -15.26 -3.41
N SER A 50 12.50 -14.54 -3.57
CA SER A 50 13.38 -14.59 -4.75
C SER A 50 13.75 -16.03 -5.17
N GLY A 51 13.98 -16.94 -4.22
CA GLY A 51 14.29 -18.34 -4.50
C GLY A 51 13.17 -19.04 -5.29
N LYS A 52 11.91 -18.89 -4.87
CA LYS A 52 10.75 -19.46 -5.58
C LYS A 52 10.55 -18.82 -6.96
N VAL A 53 10.70 -17.50 -7.03
CA VAL A 53 10.55 -16.76 -8.29
C VAL A 53 11.58 -17.22 -9.31
N ASN A 54 12.84 -17.39 -8.91
CA ASN A 54 13.93 -17.85 -9.78
C ASN A 54 13.76 -19.29 -10.28
N GLN A 55 13.07 -20.14 -9.53
CA GLN A 55 12.79 -21.53 -9.92
C GLN A 55 11.61 -21.67 -10.89
N SER A 56 10.78 -20.62 -11.04
CA SER A 56 9.62 -20.64 -11.93
C SER A 56 9.83 -19.74 -13.14
N LYS A 57 9.86 -20.34 -14.35
CA LYS A 57 9.97 -19.58 -15.60
C LYS A 57 8.87 -18.52 -15.74
N LYS A 58 7.61 -18.86 -15.34
CA LYS A 58 6.48 -17.94 -15.38
C LYS A 58 6.72 -16.76 -14.44
N LEU A 59 7.04 -17.03 -13.16
CA LEU A 59 7.24 -15.96 -12.17
C LEU A 59 8.46 -15.10 -12.50
N SER A 60 9.50 -15.66 -13.13
CA SER A 60 10.66 -14.89 -13.60
C SER A 60 10.30 -13.91 -14.71
N VAL A 61 9.42 -14.31 -15.64
CA VAL A 61 8.89 -13.41 -16.69
C VAL A 61 8.02 -12.32 -16.06
N ASP A 62 7.09 -12.71 -15.19
CA ASP A 62 6.23 -11.78 -14.46
C ASP A 62 7.07 -10.75 -13.66
N LEU A 63 8.16 -11.20 -13.02
CA LEU A 63 9.09 -10.32 -12.31
C LEU A 63 9.77 -9.33 -13.25
N ALA A 64 10.21 -9.77 -14.43
CA ALA A 64 10.87 -8.89 -15.39
C ALA A 64 9.91 -7.78 -15.85
N ILE A 65 8.65 -8.13 -16.13
CA ILE A 65 7.60 -7.18 -16.50
C ILE A 65 7.32 -6.21 -15.34
N ALA A 66 7.07 -6.72 -14.14
CA ALA A 66 6.80 -5.90 -12.96
C ALA A 66 7.91 -4.89 -12.66
N LYS A 67 9.17 -5.34 -12.74
CA LYS A 67 10.34 -4.46 -12.58
C LYS A 67 10.43 -3.41 -13.69
N SER A 68 10.12 -3.77 -14.93
CA SER A 68 10.13 -2.84 -16.06
C SER A 68 9.07 -1.75 -15.89
N LEU A 69 7.85 -2.12 -15.51
CA LEU A 69 6.76 -1.18 -15.23
C LEU A 69 7.16 -0.17 -14.15
N LEU A 70 7.57 -0.66 -12.98
CA LEU A 70 7.92 0.22 -11.86
C LEU A 70 9.13 1.13 -12.20
N LYS A 71 10.14 0.60 -12.90
CA LYS A 71 11.28 1.41 -13.36
C LYS A 71 10.87 2.44 -14.43
N SER A 72 9.92 2.11 -15.29
CA SER A 72 9.42 3.05 -16.31
C SER A 72 8.64 4.20 -15.68
N PHE A 73 7.84 3.92 -14.64
CA PHE A 73 7.23 4.96 -13.82
C PHE A 73 8.29 5.86 -13.17
N VAL A 74 9.24 5.26 -12.46
CA VAL A 74 10.33 5.99 -11.76
C VAL A 74 11.10 6.94 -12.70
N ARG A 75 11.26 6.55 -13.97
CA ARG A 75 11.93 7.35 -15.01
C ARG A 75 11.01 8.33 -15.74
N GLY A 76 9.73 8.35 -15.44
CA GLY A 76 8.75 9.17 -16.13
C GLY A 76 8.44 8.75 -17.57
N HIS A 77 8.72 7.49 -17.93
CA HIS A 77 8.45 6.96 -19.27
C HIS A 77 7.00 6.47 -19.43
N LEU A 78 6.37 6.07 -18.34
CA LEU A 78 4.97 5.65 -18.27
C LEU A 78 4.23 6.49 -17.24
N LYS A 79 2.97 6.79 -17.54
CA LYS A 79 2.06 7.43 -16.58
C LYS A 79 1.74 6.45 -15.44
N PRO A 80 1.41 6.95 -14.25
CA PRO A 80 1.00 6.10 -13.14
C PRO A 80 -0.11 5.09 -13.49
N SER A 81 -1.16 5.47 -14.22
CA SER A 81 -2.25 4.56 -14.63
C SER A 81 -1.87 3.50 -15.67
N GLU A 82 -0.71 3.62 -16.31
CA GLU A 82 -0.16 2.59 -17.20
C GLU A 82 0.67 1.56 -16.44
N VAL A 83 0.96 1.83 -15.17
CA VAL A 83 1.79 1.00 -14.28
C VAL A 83 1.00 0.41 -13.13
N PHE A 84 0.18 1.23 -12.49
CA PHE A 84 -0.62 0.84 -11.32
C PHE A 84 -2.09 0.68 -11.70
N ASP A 85 -2.79 -0.25 -11.04
CA ASP A 85 -4.25 -0.30 -11.10
C ASP A 85 -4.81 1.02 -10.55
N PRO A 86 -5.48 1.85 -11.36
CA PRO A 86 -5.85 3.20 -10.95
C PRO A 86 -6.89 3.23 -9.83
N ASP A 87 -7.82 2.27 -9.84
CA ASP A 87 -8.88 2.18 -8.84
C ASP A 87 -8.30 1.76 -7.48
N LEU A 88 -7.49 0.73 -7.47
CA LEU A 88 -6.86 0.24 -6.24
C LEU A 88 -5.85 1.23 -5.68
N MET A 89 -5.03 1.85 -6.55
CA MET A 89 -4.01 2.81 -6.11
C MET A 89 -4.64 4.08 -5.52
N GLY A 90 -5.64 4.65 -6.20
CA GLY A 90 -6.33 5.83 -5.70
C GLY A 90 -7.04 5.58 -4.36
N LYS A 91 -7.70 4.43 -4.22
CA LYS A 91 -8.34 4.01 -2.96
C LYS A 91 -7.32 3.74 -1.85
N PHE A 92 -6.21 3.08 -2.17
CA PHE A 92 -5.14 2.80 -1.21
C PHE A 92 -4.59 4.07 -0.59
N ILE A 93 -4.23 5.05 -1.44
CA ILE A 93 -3.72 6.34 -0.98
C ILE A 93 -4.79 7.07 -0.15
N ALA A 94 -6.03 7.12 -0.62
CA ALA A 94 -7.12 7.81 0.08
C ALA A 94 -7.40 7.21 1.47
N VAL A 95 -7.41 5.88 1.58
CA VAL A 95 -7.62 5.20 2.88
C VAL A 95 -6.47 5.50 3.82
N ALA A 96 -5.22 5.39 3.35
CA ALA A 96 -4.05 5.69 4.16
C ALA A 96 -4.05 7.12 4.68
N ASP A 97 -4.44 8.07 3.83
CA ASP A 97 -4.51 9.50 4.16
C ASP A 97 -5.59 9.81 5.20
N VAL A 98 -6.83 9.32 4.98
CA VAL A 98 -7.96 9.50 5.93
C VAL A 98 -7.67 8.90 7.31
N TRP A 99 -6.95 7.77 7.36
CA TRP A 99 -6.60 7.11 8.61
C TRP A 99 -5.29 7.62 9.22
N GLY A 100 -4.66 8.63 8.64
CA GLY A 100 -3.35 9.13 9.11
C GLY A 100 -2.25 8.08 9.06
N SER A 101 -2.41 7.08 8.20
CA SER A 101 -1.48 5.95 8.11
C SER A 101 -0.39 6.20 7.06
N ASN A 102 0.22 7.40 7.08
CA ASN A 102 1.16 7.83 6.06
C ASN A 102 2.43 6.96 5.99
N HIS A 103 2.75 6.23 7.06
CA HIS A 103 3.89 5.32 7.08
C HIS A 103 3.81 4.26 5.98
N VAL A 104 2.61 3.76 5.66
CA VAL A 104 2.40 2.78 4.58
C VAL A 104 2.67 3.37 3.19
N LEU A 105 2.61 4.70 3.05
CA LEU A 105 2.82 5.42 1.79
C LEU A 105 4.30 5.74 1.53
N ARG A 106 5.18 5.56 2.50
CA ARG A 106 6.62 5.74 2.30
C ARG A 106 7.14 4.74 1.28
N TRP A 107 8.00 5.22 0.36
CA TRP A 107 8.49 4.40 -0.76
C TRP A 107 9.08 3.06 -0.33
N HIS A 108 9.78 2.99 0.82
CA HIS A 108 10.39 1.77 1.34
C HIS A 108 9.37 0.81 1.97
N ASN A 109 8.17 1.29 2.30
CA ASN A 109 7.05 0.47 2.78
C ASN A 109 6.07 0.06 1.69
N MET A 110 6.15 0.65 0.49
CA MET A 110 5.27 0.26 -0.60
C MET A 110 5.58 -1.15 -1.12
N ARG A 111 4.55 -1.96 -1.22
CA ARG A 111 4.56 -3.32 -1.75
C ARG A 111 3.58 -3.41 -2.91
N PHE A 112 3.95 -4.13 -3.96
CA PHE A 112 3.12 -4.23 -5.16
C PHE A 112 3.00 -5.67 -5.60
N TYR A 113 1.78 -6.14 -5.77
CA TYR A 113 1.49 -7.36 -6.47
C TYR A 113 1.40 -7.08 -7.97
N PHE A 114 2.10 -7.84 -8.79
CA PHE A 114 1.90 -7.81 -10.23
C PHE A 114 0.75 -8.73 -10.60
N ASN A 115 -0.35 -8.16 -11.08
CA ASN A 115 -1.49 -8.91 -11.56
C ASN A 115 -1.24 -9.39 -13.01
N PRO A 116 -1.04 -10.70 -13.26
CA PRO A 116 -0.72 -11.20 -14.59
C PRO A 116 -1.92 -11.17 -15.56
N ILE A 117 -3.11 -10.79 -15.09
CA ILE A 117 -4.31 -10.67 -15.94
C ILE A 117 -4.40 -9.25 -16.52
N THR A 118 -4.25 -8.24 -15.68
CA THR A 118 -4.31 -6.83 -16.07
C THR A 118 -2.97 -6.29 -16.55
N ALA A 119 -1.88 -6.99 -16.24
CA ALA A 119 -0.49 -6.54 -16.40
C ALA A 119 -0.18 -5.23 -15.65
N LEU A 120 -0.88 -4.96 -14.55
CA LEU A 120 -0.69 -3.79 -13.70
C LEU A 120 -0.18 -4.18 -12.31
N LEU A 121 0.37 -3.19 -11.60
CA LEU A 121 0.77 -3.30 -10.22
C LEU A 121 -0.39 -2.89 -9.30
N GLU A 122 -0.73 -3.76 -8.35
CA GLU A 122 -1.74 -3.51 -7.32
C GLU A 122 -1.03 -3.24 -5.98
N PRO A 123 -1.37 -2.18 -5.24
CA PRO A 123 -0.74 -1.88 -3.96
C PRO A 123 -1.16 -2.90 -2.89
N ILE A 124 -0.22 -3.23 -2.00
CA ILE A 124 -0.46 -4.02 -0.80
C ILE A 124 -0.11 -3.16 0.41
N GLY A 125 -1.04 -3.04 1.37
CA GLY A 125 -0.80 -2.35 2.63
C GLY A 125 0.22 -3.12 3.47
N PHE A 126 1.22 -2.42 3.98
CA PHE A 126 2.24 -2.96 4.87
C PHE A 126 2.66 -1.88 5.86
N ASP A 127 2.84 -2.26 7.12
CA ASP A 127 3.31 -1.38 8.18
C ASP A 127 2.44 -0.10 8.33
N ALA A 128 1.14 -0.32 8.37
CA ALA A 128 0.15 0.72 8.57
C ALA A 128 0.19 1.18 10.04
N HIS A 129 0.91 2.26 10.29
CA HIS A 129 0.98 2.89 11.59
C HIS A 129 -0.04 4.02 11.66
N LEU A 130 -0.94 3.97 12.63
CA LEU A 130 -1.88 5.05 12.87
C LEU A 130 -1.17 6.13 13.68
N HIS A 131 -1.26 7.39 13.27
CA HIS A 131 -0.86 8.50 14.11
C HIS A 131 -1.90 8.73 15.21
N GLU A 132 -1.44 8.91 16.47
CA GLU A 132 -2.30 9.18 17.62
C GLU A 132 -2.70 10.67 17.68
N GLU A 133 -2.04 11.52 16.92
CA GLU A 133 -2.30 12.97 16.88
C GLU A 133 -3.40 13.30 15.86
N GLU A 134 -4.20 14.33 16.17
CA GLU A 134 -5.16 14.89 15.21
C GLU A 134 -4.43 15.36 13.95
N ILE A 135 -4.88 14.88 12.80
CA ILE A 135 -4.31 15.24 11.51
C ILE A 135 -5.17 16.33 10.89
N ASP A 136 -4.70 17.57 10.97
CA ASP A 136 -5.43 18.72 10.44
C ASP A 136 -5.39 18.83 8.90
N VAL A 137 -4.46 18.13 8.26
CA VAL A 137 -4.23 18.24 6.80
C VAL A 137 -3.86 16.88 6.21
N PRO A 138 -4.32 16.56 4.98
CA PRO A 138 -3.87 15.37 4.26
C PRO A 138 -2.36 15.39 4.05
N HIS A 139 -1.64 14.41 4.59
CA HIS A 139 -0.17 14.32 4.50
C HIS A 139 0.32 13.42 3.35
N ALA A 140 -0.58 12.73 2.65
CA ALA A 140 -0.19 11.81 1.59
C ALA A 140 0.66 12.47 0.50
N LEU A 141 0.40 13.74 0.17
CA LEU A 141 1.16 14.49 -0.84
C LEU A 141 2.57 14.89 -0.38
N GLU A 142 2.89 14.79 0.89
CA GLU A 142 4.24 15.04 1.40
C GLU A 142 5.21 13.92 1.01
N GLU A 143 4.68 12.72 0.74
CA GLU A 143 5.48 11.61 0.26
C GLU A 143 5.80 11.76 -1.24
N PRO A 144 7.07 11.89 -1.64
CA PRO A 144 7.44 12.23 -3.01
C PRO A 144 6.93 11.25 -4.07
N ILE A 145 6.83 9.96 -3.71
CA ILE A 145 6.30 8.95 -4.63
C ILE A 145 4.78 9.09 -4.82
N VAL A 146 4.06 9.45 -3.76
CA VAL A 146 2.61 9.66 -3.81
C VAL A 146 2.29 10.92 -4.60
N SER A 147 3.03 12.00 -4.36
CA SER A 147 2.94 13.23 -5.16
C SER A 147 3.17 12.93 -6.63
N ALA A 148 4.21 12.16 -6.98
CA ALA A 148 4.48 11.76 -8.36
C ALA A 148 3.34 10.91 -8.99
N ILE A 149 2.66 10.08 -8.19
CA ILE A 149 1.52 9.28 -8.65
C ILE A 149 0.29 10.16 -8.88
N LEU A 150 -0.08 10.99 -7.90
CA LEU A 150 -1.32 11.78 -7.95
C LEU A 150 -1.21 12.99 -8.90
N GLU A 151 -0.07 13.65 -8.95
CA GLU A 151 0.15 14.79 -9.85
C GLU A 151 0.49 14.35 -11.27
N GLY A 152 1.11 13.18 -11.41
CA GLY A 152 1.47 12.61 -12.71
C GLY A 152 0.29 12.01 -13.48
N ASP A 153 -0.87 11.78 -12.82
CA ASP A 153 -2.00 11.11 -13.48
C ASP A 153 -3.36 11.55 -12.95
N PRO A 154 -4.18 12.24 -13.78
CA PRO A 154 -5.51 12.69 -13.37
C PRO A 154 -6.50 11.55 -13.11
N VAL A 155 -6.28 10.35 -13.66
CA VAL A 155 -7.17 9.20 -13.46
C VAL A 155 -7.07 8.72 -12.01
N ILE A 156 -5.85 8.45 -11.53
CA ILE A 156 -5.63 8.03 -10.15
C ILE A 156 -6.03 9.15 -9.17
N LYS A 157 -5.68 10.39 -9.48
CA LYS A 157 -6.07 11.56 -8.68
C LYS A 157 -7.57 11.68 -8.52
N SER A 158 -8.34 11.46 -9.60
CA SER A 158 -9.82 11.49 -9.55
C SER A 158 -10.38 10.39 -8.66
N VAL A 159 -9.81 9.17 -8.70
CA VAL A 159 -10.23 8.08 -7.81
C VAL A 159 -9.91 8.41 -6.35
N TYR A 160 -8.72 8.93 -6.08
CA TYR A 160 -8.31 9.39 -4.75
C TYR A 160 -9.31 10.43 -4.20
N GLN A 161 -9.59 11.51 -4.94
CA GLN A 161 -10.50 12.59 -4.51
C GLN A 161 -11.91 12.07 -4.24
N LYS A 162 -12.50 11.30 -5.16
CA LYS A 162 -13.83 10.70 -4.97
C LYS A 162 -13.89 9.75 -3.76
N THR A 163 -12.79 9.07 -3.49
CA THR A 163 -12.71 8.16 -2.34
C THR A 163 -12.65 8.94 -1.03
N ILE A 164 -11.86 10.02 -0.95
CA ILE A 164 -11.84 10.94 0.20
C ILE A 164 -13.25 11.49 0.48
N GLU A 165 -13.90 12.07 -0.54
CA GLU A 165 -15.25 12.62 -0.41
C GLU A 165 -16.25 11.58 0.10
N ARG A 166 -16.20 10.36 -0.46
CA ARG A 166 -17.08 9.27 -0.02
C ARG A 166 -16.79 8.86 1.42
N LEU A 167 -15.53 8.71 1.82
CA LEU A 167 -15.16 8.33 3.18
C LEU A 167 -15.57 9.41 4.18
N ALA A 168 -15.33 10.70 3.87
CA ALA A 168 -15.75 11.80 4.72
C ALA A 168 -17.27 11.77 4.95
N ASN A 169 -18.06 11.66 3.87
CA ASN A 169 -19.51 11.58 3.97
C ASN A 169 -19.99 10.35 4.77
N GLU A 170 -19.35 9.19 4.61
CA GLU A 170 -19.69 7.99 5.38
C GLU A 170 -19.34 8.14 6.86
N MET A 171 -18.22 8.77 7.19
CA MET A 171 -17.79 8.98 8.59
C MET A 171 -18.71 9.96 9.34
N GLU A 172 -19.37 10.89 8.66
CA GLU A 172 -20.34 11.79 9.28
C GLU A 172 -21.69 11.16 9.61
N ARG A 173 -22.01 10.02 9.01
CA ARG A 173 -23.30 9.35 9.21
C ARG A 173 -23.41 8.77 10.62
N GLU A 174 -24.55 8.99 11.26
CA GLU A 174 -24.82 8.52 12.61
C GLU A 174 -24.84 6.99 12.75
N ASP A 175 -25.25 6.26 11.71
CA ASP A 175 -25.21 4.80 11.69
C ASP A 175 -23.77 4.28 11.61
N THR A 176 -22.89 4.94 10.85
CA THR A 176 -21.46 4.64 10.78
C THR A 176 -20.78 4.89 12.12
N LYS A 177 -21.03 6.03 12.76
CA LYS A 177 -20.51 6.34 14.11
C LYS A 177 -20.93 5.30 15.14
N LYS A 178 -22.21 4.91 15.14
CA LYS A 178 -22.74 3.86 16.02
C LYS A 178 -22.08 2.51 15.75
N TRP A 179 -21.86 2.17 14.49
CA TRP A 179 -21.19 0.93 14.12
C TRP A 179 -19.76 0.90 14.63
N PHE A 180 -18.97 1.98 14.41
CA PHE A 180 -17.62 2.11 14.93
C PHE A 180 -17.58 2.01 16.45
N HIS A 181 -18.45 2.73 17.16
CA HIS A 181 -18.54 2.65 18.62
C HIS A 181 -18.82 1.22 19.09
N THR A 182 -19.77 0.53 18.46
CA THR A 182 -20.12 -0.85 18.80
C THR A 182 -18.95 -1.79 18.56
N LEU A 183 -18.22 -1.62 17.44
CA LEU A 183 -17.04 -2.40 17.11
C LEU A 183 -15.92 -2.16 18.11
N ALA A 184 -15.63 -0.90 18.44
CA ALA A 184 -14.62 -0.53 19.43
C ALA A 184 -14.93 -1.16 20.81
N GLN A 185 -16.18 -1.06 21.28
CA GLN A 185 -16.62 -1.67 22.55
C GLN A 185 -16.44 -3.19 22.53
N LYS A 186 -16.74 -3.85 21.41
CA LYS A 186 -16.54 -5.29 21.26
C LYS A 186 -15.05 -5.66 21.35
N GLN A 187 -14.18 -4.91 20.68
CA GLN A 187 -12.74 -5.16 20.69
C GLN A 187 -12.12 -4.89 22.06
N LEU A 188 -12.51 -3.79 22.71
CA LEU A 188 -12.08 -3.48 24.08
C LEU A 188 -12.45 -4.60 25.07
N ARG A 189 -13.65 -5.16 24.98
CA ARG A 189 -14.04 -6.30 25.83
C ARG A 189 -13.18 -7.54 25.61
N ILE A 190 -12.70 -7.77 24.40
CA ILE A 190 -11.79 -8.88 24.10
C ILE A 190 -10.40 -8.57 24.70
N LEU A 191 -9.88 -7.36 24.46
CA LEU A 191 -8.59 -6.92 24.96
C LEU A 191 -8.54 -6.94 26.50
N HIS A 192 -9.57 -6.45 27.19
CA HIS A 192 -9.64 -6.47 28.66
C HIS A 192 -9.67 -7.87 29.26
N LYS A 193 -10.09 -8.90 28.50
CA LYS A 193 -9.98 -10.29 28.97
C LYS A 193 -8.54 -10.80 28.97
N GLU A 194 -7.76 -10.38 27.97
CA GLU A 194 -6.36 -10.75 27.82
C GLU A 194 -5.41 -9.83 28.60
N PHE A 195 -5.80 -8.56 28.73
CA PHE A 195 -5.01 -7.49 29.34
C PHE A 195 -5.89 -6.64 30.27
N PRO A 196 -6.18 -7.11 31.49
CA PRO A 196 -7.12 -6.41 32.41
C PRO A 196 -6.68 -5.02 32.87
N SER A 197 -5.42 -4.65 32.64
CA SER A 197 -4.82 -3.37 33.04
C SER A 197 -4.81 -2.30 31.95
N LEU A 198 -5.40 -2.55 30.80
CA LEU A 198 -5.56 -1.56 29.72
C LEU A 198 -6.75 -0.65 29.95
#